data_c93b58829f962a7566634565f853f299
#
_entry.id   c93b58829f962a7566634565f853f299
#
_cell.length_a   1.000
_cell.length_b   1.000
_cell.length_c   1.000
_cell.angle_alpha   90.00
_cell.angle_beta   90.00
_cell.angle_gamma   90.00
#
_symmetry.space_group_name_H-M   'P 1'
#
loop_
_entity.id
_entity.type
_entity.pdbx_description
1 polymer ?
#
loop_
_entity_poly.entity_id
_entity_poly.type
_entity_poly.pdbx_seq_one_letter_code
_entity_poly.pdbx_strand_id
1 'polypeptide(L)'
;MPSAEQVVRDFCAAASTRDPNVLRPFFSDDVVYHNIPMDPAEGIEATMAVIDMFVNMCDALEFEIHHLASDGGTVLTERTDTFTIKGKSAPLPVMGAFHVADGKITAWRDYFDMAQVTAMFEAG
;
A
#
# COMPACT_ATOMS: atom_id res chain seq x y z
N MET A 1 14.21 17.69 -1.69
CA MET A 1 13.32 16.64 -1.13
C MET A 1 12.03 16.62 -1.93
N PRO A 2 11.55 15.47 -2.35
CA PRO A 2 10.31 15.41 -3.11
C PRO A 2 9.11 15.81 -2.23
N SER A 3 8.04 16.29 -2.88
CA SER A 3 6.81 16.63 -2.19
C SER A 3 6.17 15.36 -1.61
N ALA A 4 5.26 15.53 -0.64
CA ALA A 4 4.51 14.40 -0.10
C ALA A 4 3.75 13.65 -1.20
N GLU A 5 3.15 14.40 -2.13
CA GLU A 5 2.45 13.80 -3.27
C GLU A 5 3.40 12.95 -4.12
N GLN A 6 4.60 13.43 -4.40
CA GLN A 6 5.56 12.70 -5.23
C GLN A 6 6.03 11.43 -4.54
N VAL A 7 6.27 11.49 -3.22
CA VAL A 7 6.65 10.29 -2.44
C VAL A 7 5.59 9.21 -2.59
N VAL A 8 4.30 9.57 -2.46
CA VAL A 8 3.21 8.60 -2.57
C VAL A 8 3.07 8.06 -3.99
N ARG A 9 3.20 8.92 -5.01
CA ARG A 9 3.16 8.46 -6.40
C ARG A 9 4.30 7.50 -6.70
N ASP A 10 5.50 7.81 -6.23
CA ASP A 10 6.67 6.96 -6.44
C ASP A 10 6.51 5.61 -5.70
N PHE A 11 5.95 5.65 -4.49
CA PHE A 11 5.69 4.43 -3.73
C PHE A 11 4.70 3.52 -4.46
N CYS A 12 3.58 4.09 -4.93
CA CYS A 12 2.57 3.30 -5.64
C CYS A 12 3.12 2.72 -6.93
N ALA A 13 3.97 3.45 -7.64
CA ALA A 13 4.65 2.93 -8.83
C ALA A 13 5.62 1.80 -8.46
N ALA A 14 6.35 1.95 -7.36
CA ALA A 14 7.31 0.95 -6.90
C ALA A 14 6.65 -0.35 -6.42
N ALA A 15 5.36 -0.29 -6.03
CA ALA A 15 4.64 -1.47 -5.54
C ALA A 15 4.67 -2.62 -6.56
N SER A 16 4.67 -2.32 -7.86
CA SER A 16 4.69 -3.34 -8.91
C SER A 16 5.98 -4.13 -8.97
N THR A 17 7.05 -3.67 -8.34
CA THR A 17 8.29 -4.44 -8.25
C THR A 17 8.15 -5.66 -7.34
N ARG A 18 7.22 -5.63 -6.41
CA ARG A 18 7.02 -6.63 -5.35
C ARG A 18 8.33 -6.93 -4.59
N ASP A 19 9.23 -5.97 -4.53
CA ASP A 19 10.53 -6.13 -3.88
C ASP A 19 10.56 -5.37 -2.57
N PRO A 20 10.57 -6.06 -1.42
CA PRO A 20 10.61 -5.40 -0.12
C PRO A 20 11.82 -4.47 0.05
N ASN A 21 12.95 -4.79 -0.58
CA ASN A 21 14.14 -3.93 -0.50
C ASN A 21 13.95 -2.61 -1.23
N VAL A 22 13.09 -2.58 -2.25
CA VAL A 22 12.72 -1.34 -2.97
C VAL A 22 11.70 -0.53 -2.17
N LEU A 23 10.78 -1.23 -1.48
CA LEU A 23 9.67 -0.58 -0.77
C LEU A 23 10.07 -0.04 0.60
N ARG A 24 10.94 -0.75 1.32
CA ARG A 24 11.35 -0.37 2.68
C ARG A 24 11.85 1.07 2.80
N PRO A 25 12.69 1.59 1.88
CA PRO A 25 13.23 2.96 2.01
C PRO A 25 12.17 4.07 1.96
N PHE A 26 10.95 3.79 1.51
CA PHE A 26 9.87 4.78 1.50
C PHE A 26 9.33 5.10 2.90
N PHE A 27 9.60 4.24 3.89
CA PHE A 27 8.98 4.32 5.20
C PHE A 27 9.93 4.84 6.27
N SER A 28 9.38 5.56 7.26
CA SER A 28 10.12 5.90 8.47
C SER A 28 10.21 4.67 9.38
N ASP A 29 11.15 4.68 10.32
CA ASP A 29 11.33 3.55 11.25
C ASP A 29 10.11 3.32 12.15
N ASP A 30 9.37 4.40 12.45
CA ASP A 30 8.20 4.36 13.31
C ASP A 30 6.87 4.33 12.54
N VAL A 31 6.91 3.98 11.25
CA VAL A 31 5.71 3.93 10.40
C VAL A 31 4.62 3.06 11.01
N VAL A 32 3.36 3.46 10.83
CA VAL A 32 2.20 2.64 11.17
C VAL A 32 1.43 2.37 9.90
N TYR A 33 1.31 1.09 9.55
CA TYR A 33 0.56 0.63 8.39
C TYR A 33 -0.71 -0.07 8.87
N HIS A 34 -1.84 0.47 8.51
CA HIS A 34 -3.14 -0.02 8.97
C HIS A 34 -4.07 -0.29 7.79
N ASN A 35 -4.22 -1.57 7.46
CA ASN A 35 -5.33 -2.01 6.62
C ASN A 35 -6.56 -1.98 7.53
N ILE A 36 -7.45 -1.03 7.33
CA ILE A 36 -8.49 -0.68 8.31
C ILE A 36 -9.33 -1.89 8.78
N PRO A 37 -9.70 -2.85 7.90
CA PRO A 37 -10.42 -4.05 8.38
C PRO A 37 -9.62 -4.97 9.30
N MET A 38 -8.31 -4.76 9.43
CA MET A 38 -7.39 -5.62 10.18
C MET A 38 -6.66 -4.82 11.25
N ASP A 39 -5.86 -5.50 12.08
CA ASP A 39 -5.07 -4.83 13.12
C ASP A 39 -3.92 -4.01 12.49
N PRO A 40 -3.56 -2.87 13.09
CA PRO A 40 -2.45 -2.07 12.59
C PRO A 40 -1.11 -2.76 12.82
N ALA A 41 -0.17 -2.53 11.88
CA ALA A 41 1.21 -2.92 12.02
C ALA A 41 2.00 -1.70 12.48
N GLU A 42 2.60 -1.76 13.65
CA GLU A 42 3.31 -0.64 14.25
C GLU A 42 4.82 -0.84 14.12
N GLY A 43 5.49 0.14 13.50
CA GLY A 43 6.91 0.13 13.25
C GLY A 43 7.30 -0.51 11.94
N ILE A 44 8.55 -0.28 11.52
CA ILE A 44 9.03 -0.70 10.21
C ILE A 44 9.08 -2.22 10.07
N GLU A 45 9.46 -2.95 11.13
CA GLU A 45 9.56 -4.41 11.02
C GLU A 45 8.19 -5.06 10.86
N ALA A 46 7.20 -4.63 11.65
CA ALA A 46 5.83 -5.14 11.52
C ALA A 46 5.22 -4.76 10.17
N THR A 47 5.46 -3.54 9.71
CA THR A 47 4.98 -3.07 8.41
C THR A 47 5.56 -3.91 7.28
N MET A 48 6.87 -4.15 7.30
CA MET A 48 7.50 -4.94 6.24
C MET A 48 7.06 -6.40 6.28
N ALA A 49 6.74 -6.94 7.46
CA ALA A 49 6.19 -8.31 7.55
C ALA A 49 4.85 -8.42 6.85
N VAL A 50 3.98 -7.41 6.98
CA VAL A 50 2.68 -7.39 6.28
C VAL A 50 2.90 -7.26 4.76
N ILE A 51 3.80 -6.38 4.35
CA ILE A 51 4.12 -6.19 2.93
C ILE A 51 4.68 -7.49 2.33
N ASP A 52 5.62 -8.14 3.02
CA ASP A 52 6.17 -9.43 2.59
C ASP A 52 5.07 -10.47 2.39
N MET A 53 4.13 -10.54 3.32
CA MET A 53 3.01 -11.46 3.20
C MET A 53 2.22 -11.20 1.90
N PHE A 54 1.85 -9.95 1.64
CA PHE A 54 1.08 -9.61 0.45
C PHE A 54 1.84 -9.88 -0.85
N VAL A 55 3.12 -9.49 -0.93
CA VAL A 55 3.89 -9.69 -2.17
C VAL A 55 4.13 -11.17 -2.45
N ASN A 56 4.21 -12.00 -1.39
CA ASN A 56 4.40 -13.44 -1.56
C ASN A 56 3.10 -14.19 -1.88
N MET A 57 1.93 -13.57 -1.63
CA MET A 57 0.64 -14.17 -1.92
C MET A 57 0.16 -13.94 -3.36
N CYS A 58 0.83 -13.07 -4.10
CA CYS A 58 0.45 -12.75 -5.48
C CYS A 58 1.65 -12.89 -6.43
N ASP A 59 1.34 -13.09 -7.71
CA ASP A 59 2.36 -13.22 -8.76
C ASP A 59 2.70 -11.86 -9.38
N ALA A 60 1.75 -10.93 -9.32
CA ALA A 60 1.93 -9.56 -9.79
C ALA A 60 1.04 -8.63 -8.97
N LEU A 61 1.44 -7.37 -8.90
CA LEU A 61 0.76 -6.36 -8.11
C LEU A 61 0.83 -5.01 -8.84
N GLU A 62 -0.28 -4.28 -8.85
CA GLU A 62 -0.30 -2.93 -9.40
C GLU A 62 -1.20 -2.04 -8.55
N PHE A 63 -0.68 -0.88 -8.14
CA PHE A 63 -1.46 0.16 -7.47
C PHE A 63 -1.71 1.28 -8.48
N GLU A 64 -2.92 1.35 -9.01
CA GLU A 64 -3.30 2.37 -9.97
C GLU A 64 -4.03 3.51 -9.27
N ILE A 65 -3.45 4.72 -9.30
CA ILE A 65 -4.05 5.91 -8.72
C ILE A 65 -4.99 6.53 -9.74
N HIS A 66 -6.28 6.64 -9.39
CA HIS A 66 -7.27 7.33 -10.23
C HIS A 66 -7.35 8.81 -9.87
N HIS A 67 -7.36 9.12 -8.57
CA HIS A 67 -7.41 10.48 -8.06
C HIS A 67 -6.52 10.60 -6.84
N LEU A 68 -5.89 11.75 -6.70
CA LEU A 68 -5.02 12.05 -5.56
C LEU A 68 -5.26 13.49 -5.14
N ALA A 69 -5.36 13.71 -3.84
CA ALA A 69 -5.43 15.04 -3.25
C ALA A 69 -4.46 15.12 -2.09
N SER A 70 -3.83 16.25 -1.91
CA SER A 70 -2.89 16.44 -0.81
C SER A 70 -3.17 17.74 -0.06
N ASP A 71 -2.89 17.72 1.24
CA ASP A 71 -2.96 18.87 2.11
C ASP A 71 -1.76 18.79 3.05
N GLY A 72 -0.73 19.58 2.76
CA GLY A 72 0.53 19.50 3.49
C GLY A 72 1.15 18.11 3.35
N GLY A 73 1.44 17.47 4.49
CA GLY A 73 2.00 16.11 4.51
C GLY A 73 0.98 15.00 4.40
N THR A 74 -0.31 15.32 4.32
CA THR A 74 -1.37 14.31 4.17
C THR A 74 -1.72 14.14 2.71
N VAL A 75 -1.72 12.88 2.23
CA VAL A 75 -2.02 12.55 0.83
C VAL A 75 -3.12 11.51 0.82
N LEU A 76 -4.21 11.80 0.11
CA LEU A 76 -5.33 10.88 -0.05
C LEU A 76 -5.34 10.35 -1.47
N THR A 77 -5.57 9.04 -1.62
CA THR A 77 -5.62 8.39 -2.92
C THR A 77 -6.91 7.60 -3.09
N GLU A 78 -7.45 7.64 -4.30
CA GLU A 78 -8.44 6.67 -4.73
C GLU A 78 -7.74 5.78 -5.74
N ARG A 79 -7.69 4.47 -5.45
CA ARG A 79 -6.90 3.52 -6.24
C ARG A 79 -7.69 2.28 -6.60
N THR A 80 -7.19 1.57 -7.61
CA THR A 80 -7.45 0.14 -7.77
C THR A 80 -6.13 -0.58 -7.54
N ASP A 81 -6.10 -1.45 -6.53
CA ASP A 81 -4.96 -2.32 -6.27
C ASP A 81 -5.29 -3.67 -6.88
N THR A 82 -4.56 -4.04 -7.94
CA THR A 82 -4.81 -5.28 -8.66
C THR A 82 -3.77 -6.31 -8.26
N PHE A 83 -4.26 -7.43 -7.72
CA PHE A 83 -3.43 -8.58 -7.36
C PHE A 83 -3.65 -9.64 -8.43
N THR A 84 -2.56 -10.21 -8.98
CA THR A 84 -2.65 -11.37 -9.85
C THR A 84 -2.28 -12.58 -9.02
N ILE A 85 -3.23 -13.50 -8.85
CA ILE A 85 -3.08 -14.68 -8.01
C ILE A 85 -3.37 -15.90 -8.85
N LYS A 86 -2.37 -16.76 -9.03
CA LYS A 86 -2.49 -17.98 -9.86
C LYS A 86 -3.02 -17.66 -11.25
N GLY A 87 -2.49 -16.59 -11.84
CA GLY A 87 -2.85 -16.17 -13.19
C GLY A 87 -4.18 -15.41 -13.30
N LYS A 88 -4.88 -15.19 -12.20
CA LYS A 88 -6.16 -14.47 -12.20
C LYS A 88 -5.97 -13.08 -11.63
N SER A 89 -6.49 -12.09 -12.35
CA SER A 89 -6.46 -10.70 -11.95
C SER A 89 -7.60 -10.42 -10.97
N ALA A 90 -7.26 -9.84 -9.82
CA ALA A 90 -8.22 -9.51 -8.76
C ALA A 90 -8.10 -8.02 -8.41
N PRO A 91 -8.91 -7.15 -9.04
CA PRO A 91 -8.89 -5.73 -8.74
C PRO A 91 -9.64 -5.43 -7.45
N LEU A 92 -9.03 -4.61 -6.58
CA LEU A 92 -9.59 -4.19 -5.31
C LEU A 92 -9.67 -2.68 -5.26
N PRO A 93 -10.87 -2.09 -5.11
CA PRO A 93 -10.99 -0.65 -4.89
C PRO A 93 -10.49 -0.29 -3.49
N VAL A 94 -9.63 0.73 -3.41
CA VAL A 94 -9.01 1.16 -2.14
C VAL A 94 -8.99 2.69 -2.06
N MET A 95 -9.37 3.22 -0.90
CA MET A 95 -9.09 4.61 -0.53
C MET A 95 -7.96 4.60 0.49
N GLY A 96 -6.87 5.28 0.19
CA GLY A 96 -5.70 5.30 1.05
C GLY A 96 -5.38 6.69 1.57
N ALA A 97 -4.96 6.75 2.83
CA ALA A 97 -4.47 7.97 3.46
C ALA A 97 -3.01 7.76 3.88
N PHE A 98 -2.14 8.65 3.41
CA PHE A 98 -0.72 8.60 3.74
C PHE A 98 -0.32 9.88 4.47
N HIS A 99 0.54 9.75 5.48
CA HIS A 99 1.21 10.90 6.09
C HIS A 99 2.69 10.81 5.75
N VAL A 100 3.23 11.93 5.26
CA VAL A 100 4.63 11.99 4.82
C VAL A 100 5.32 13.12 5.58
N ALA A 101 6.49 12.82 6.15
CA ALA A 101 7.33 13.80 6.81
C ALA A 101 8.79 13.50 6.44
N ASP A 102 9.54 14.55 6.11
CA ASP A 102 10.96 14.45 5.75
C ASP A 102 11.22 13.42 4.64
N GLY A 103 10.31 13.37 3.65
CA GLY A 103 10.45 12.48 2.51
C GLY A 103 10.12 11.01 2.79
N LYS A 104 9.58 10.69 3.97
CA LYS A 104 9.25 9.32 4.36
C LYS A 104 7.77 9.20 4.72
N ILE A 105 7.18 8.04 4.41
CA ILE A 105 5.82 7.71 4.82
C ILE A 105 5.85 7.33 6.30
N THR A 106 5.16 8.09 7.14
CA THR A 106 5.10 7.86 8.58
C THR A 106 3.83 7.15 9.01
N ALA A 107 2.79 7.20 8.17
CA ALA A 107 1.55 6.47 8.39
C ALA A 107 0.89 6.16 7.06
N TRP A 108 0.26 5.00 6.98
CA TRP A 108 -0.45 4.56 5.79
C TRP A 108 -1.68 3.78 6.24
N ARG A 109 -2.87 4.25 5.84
CA ARG A 109 -4.13 3.57 6.14
C ARG A 109 -4.85 3.31 4.84
N ASP A 110 -5.23 2.05 4.60
CA ASP A 110 -6.02 1.67 3.44
C ASP A 110 -7.41 1.20 3.88
N TYR A 111 -8.43 1.74 3.23
CA TYR A 111 -9.84 1.45 3.47
C TYR A 111 -10.37 0.65 2.30
N PHE A 112 -10.82 -0.57 2.56
CA PHE A 112 -11.32 -1.46 1.51
C PHE A 112 -12.32 -2.46 2.10
N ASP A 113 -13.00 -3.18 1.21
CA ASP A 113 -13.98 -4.20 1.60
C ASP A 113 -13.26 -5.52 1.87
N MET A 114 -13.24 -5.97 3.13
CA MET A 114 -12.59 -7.22 3.51
C MET A 114 -13.22 -8.43 2.84
N ALA A 115 -14.53 -8.40 2.54
CA ALA A 115 -15.19 -9.50 1.85
C ALA A 115 -14.60 -9.72 0.45
N GLN A 116 -14.21 -8.65 -0.24
CA GLN A 116 -13.55 -8.77 -1.55
C GLN A 116 -12.17 -9.39 -1.42
N VAL A 117 -11.42 -9.03 -0.38
CA VAL A 117 -10.10 -9.62 -0.13
C VAL A 117 -10.23 -11.11 0.17
N THR A 118 -11.16 -11.48 1.05
CA THR A 118 -11.41 -12.87 1.40
C THR A 118 -11.77 -13.69 0.16
N ALA A 119 -12.68 -13.19 -0.68
CA ALA A 119 -13.08 -13.88 -1.90
C ALA A 119 -11.91 -14.07 -2.87
N MET A 120 -11.03 -13.08 -2.96
CA MET A 120 -9.86 -13.08 -3.83
C MET A 120 -8.90 -14.23 -3.49
N PHE A 121 -8.67 -14.48 -2.20
CA PHE A 121 -7.76 -15.54 -1.75
C PHE A 121 -8.43 -16.92 -1.65
N GLU A 122 -9.75 -16.98 -1.50
CA GLU A 122 -10.49 -18.24 -1.48
C GLU A 122 -10.73 -18.81 -2.88
N ALA A 123 -10.83 -17.93 -3.88
CA ALA A 123 -11.12 -18.33 -5.26
C ALA A 123 -9.97 -19.07 -5.95
N GLY A 124 -8.80 -19.06 -5.33
CA GLY A 124 -7.64 -19.77 -5.85
C GLY A 124 -7.76 -21.26 -5.62
#